data_74cb6e7d40a4a667c968a70e40555290
#
_entry.id   74cb6e7d40a4a667c968a70e40555290
#
_cell.length_a   1.000
_cell.length_b   1.000
_cell.length_c   1.000
_cell.angle_alpha   90.00
_cell.angle_beta   90.00
_cell.angle_gamma   90.00
#
_symmetry.space_group_name_H-M   'P 1'
#
loop_
_entity.id
_entity.type
_entity.pdbx_description
1 polymer ?
#
loop_
_entity_poly.entity_id
_entity_poly.type
_entity_poly.pdbx_seq_one_letter_code
_entity_poly.pdbx_strand_id
1 'polypeptide(L)'
;GGSVVDATKLIVMGATYDGPVIDVMKAGVPEVPVEMVPNPLPFGTVMTLPATGSEMNNGAVITYGNGKFPVFSSLVFPKFSMLDPTLTFTLPEKQVKNGVIDTFVHTTEQYLTYPVEGRIQDRFSEGILKTMIEIGHITVEEPENYDIRANHVWASTLALNGLIGAGVPQDWATHLIGHELTAAYHLDHGITLAIVLPALLEVKKADKLEKLAQYATRVWHITEGTKEEKADKAIAKTREFFESLGVATHLKDYGIGVEAVDTVVKQL
;
A
#
# COMPACT_ATOMS: atom_id res chain seq x y z
N GLY A 1 8.20 11.06 -4.94
CA GLY A 1 7.30 10.03 -4.40
C GLY A 1 6.56 9.28 -5.50
N GLY A 2 5.66 8.38 -5.13
CA GLY A 2 4.96 7.46 -6.01
C GLY A 2 4.37 8.09 -7.26
N SER A 3 3.57 9.15 -7.12
CA SER A 3 2.92 9.82 -8.26
C SER A 3 3.90 10.25 -9.37
N VAL A 4 5.11 10.69 -9.00
CA VAL A 4 6.14 11.09 -9.99
C VAL A 4 6.74 9.85 -10.66
N VAL A 5 7.04 8.81 -9.89
CA VAL A 5 7.61 7.56 -10.43
C VAL A 5 6.60 6.86 -11.33
N ASP A 6 5.35 6.78 -10.90
CA ASP A 6 4.24 6.19 -11.68
C ASP A 6 4.03 6.94 -13.00
N ALA A 7 3.98 8.28 -12.94
CA ALA A 7 3.92 9.10 -14.15
C ALA A 7 5.13 8.87 -15.06
N THR A 8 6.33 8.72 -14.49
CA THR A 8 7.54 8.42 -15.27
C THR A 8 7.43 7.06 -15.96
N LYS A 9 6.92 6.03 -15.29
CA LYS A 9 6.68 4.71 -15.90
C LYS A 9 5.74 4.82 -17.11
N LEU A 10 4.64 5.56 -16.98
CA LEU A 10 3.73 5.79 -18.12
C LEU A 10 4.41 6.58 -19.24
N ILE A 11 5.18 7.62 -18.91
CA ILE A 11 5.90 8.45 -19.90
C ILE A 11 6.90 7.61 -20.70
N VAL A 12 7.70 6.77 -20.04
CA VAL A 12 8.70 5.96 -20.75
C VAL A 12 8.09 4.88 -21.64
N MET A 13 6.89 4.40 -21.30
CA MET A 13 6.10 3.53 -22.17
C MET A 13 5.52 4.34 -23.34
N GLY A 14 4.84 5.44 -23.05
CA GLY A 14 4.19 6.27 -24.06
C GLY A 14 5.16 6.90 -25.07
N ALA A 15 6.42 7.15 -24.65
CA ALA A 15 7.44 7.72 -25.53
C ALA A 15 7.87 6.77 -26.68
N THR A 16 7.61 5.49 -26.55
CA THR A 16 7.98 4.44 -27.51
C THR A 16 6.78 3.68 -28.07
N TYR A 17 5.58 4.02 -27.60
CA TYR A 17 4.34 3.43 -28.08
C TYR A 17 3.81 4.19 -29.30
N ASP A 18 3.51 3.46 -30.37
CA ASP A 18 2.94 4.04 -31.61
C ASP A 18 1.40 4.01 -31.55
N GLY A 19 0.83 4.84 -30.70
CA GLY A 19 -0.60 4.94 -30.47
C GLY A 19 -0.97 5.88 -29.32
N PRO A 20 -2.26 6.07 -29.04
CA PRO A 20 -2.71 6.85 -27.90
C PRO A 20 -2.30 6.20 -26.57
N VAL A 21 -1.62 6.95 -25.70
CA VAL A 21 -1.14 6.44 -24.38
C VAL A 21 -2.28 5.91 -23.51
N ILE A 22 -3.51 6.39 -23.73
CA ILE A 22 -4.70 5.87 -23.04
C ILE A 22 -4.93 4.39 -23.29
N ASP A 23 -4.49 3.85 -24.42
CA ASP A 23 -4.63 2.42 -24.71
C ASP A 23 -3.73 1.57 -23.80
N VAL A 24 -2.53 2.08 -23.48
CA VAL A 24 -1.63 1.45 -22.49
C VAL A 24 -2.28 1.42 -21.12
N MET A 25 -2.95 2.51 -20.70
CA MET A 25 -3.66 2.58 -19.42
C MET A 25 -4.86 1.65 -19.36
N LYS A 26 -5.52 1.37 -20.48
CA LYS A 26 -6.71 0.53 -20.59
C LYS A 26 -6.42 -0.93 -20.95
N ALA A 27 -5.16 -1.30 -21.13
CA ALA A 27 -4.78 -2.66 -21.51
C ALA A 27 -5.12 -3.72 -20.46
N GLY A 28 -5.49 -3.26 -19.27
CA GLY A 28 -5.98 -4.10 -18.18
C GLY A 28 -4.87 -4.53 -17.21
N VAL A 29 -5.32 -5.15 -16.15
CA VAL A 29 -4.47 -5.76 -15.14
C VAL A 29 -4.44 -7.29 -15.33
N PRO A 30 -3.34 -7.96 -14.97
CA PRO A 30 -2.24 -7.42 -14.17
C PRO A 30 -1.11 -6.77 -14.98
N GLU A 31 -0.97 -7.02 -16.29
CA GLU A 31 0.17 -6.54 -17.06
C GLU A 31 -0.22 -6.02 -18.45
N VAL A 32 0.41 -4.90 -18.83
CA VAL A 32 0.40 -4.43 -20.22
C VAL A 32 1.13 -5.45 -21.09
N PRO A 33 0.51 -5.94 -22.17
CA PRO A 33 1.17 -6.88 -23.07
C PRO A 33 2.49 -6.31 -23.59
N VAL A 34 3.55 -7.13 -23.57
CA VAL A 34 4.90 -6.72 -24.02
C VAL A 34 4.88 -6.26 -25.48
N GLU A 35 4.04 -6.86 -26.30
CA GLU A 35 3.87 -6.54 -27.72
C GLU A 35 3.34 -5.10 -27.91
N MET A 36 2.59 -4.58 -26.93
CA MET A 36 2.06 -3.20 -26.99
C MET A 36 3.18 -2.17 -26.81
N VAL A 37 4.09 -2.40 -25.84
CA VAL A 37 5.21 -1.48 -25.55
C VAL A 37 6.50 -2.30 -25.38
N PRO A 38 7.11 -2.78 -26.48
CA PRO A 38 8.22 -3.72 -26.39
C PRO A 38 9.54 -3.10 -25.89
N ASN A 39 9.72 -1.79 -26.03
CA ASN A 39 10.98 -1.09 -25.76
C ASN A 39 10.78 0.21 -25.00
N PRO A 40 10.24 0.21 -23.77
CA PRO A 40 10.13 1.43 -22.98
C PRO A 40 11.52 2.04 -22.72
N LEU A 41 11.60 3.36 -22.59
CA LEU A 41 12.85 4.03 -22.27
C LEU A 41 13.35 3.61 -20.88
N PRO A 42 14.67 3.41 -20.70
CA PRO A 42 15.24 3.15 -19.39
C PRO A 42 15.16 4.41 -18.50
N PHE A 43 14.91 4.21 -17.22
CA PHE A 43 14.91 5.30 -16.24
C PHE A 43 15.47 4.83 -14.90
N GLY A 44 15.83 5.78 -14.05
CA GLY A 44 16.23 5.57 -12.67
C GLY A 44 15.41 6.47 -11.75
N THR A 45 15.44 6.17 -10.47
CA THR A 45 14.72 6.94 -9.45
C THR A 45 15.61 7.43 -8.33
N VAL A 46 15.22 8.56 -7.75
CA VAL A 46 15.72 9.04 -6.45
C VAL A 46 14.49 9.19 -5.56
N MET A 47 14.34 8.31 -4.58
CA MET A 47 13.16 8.24 -3.73
C MET A 47 13.19 9.36 -2.69
N THR A 48 12.09 10.11 -2.58
CA THR A 48 11.94 11.22 -1.64
C THR A 48 10.76 11.08 -0.69
N LEU A 49 9.90 10.08 -0.90
CA LEU A 49 8.75 9.78 -0.05
C LEU A 49 8.56 8.26 0.00
N PRO A 50 8.80 7.62 1.15
CA PRO A 50 8.60 6.20 1.34
C PRO A 50 7.09 5.89 1.53
N ALA A 51 6.52 5.12 0.63
CA ALA A 51 5.13 4.67 0.67
C ALA A 51 4.90 3.53 -0.35
N THR A 52 4.84 3.87 -1.64
CA THR A 52 4.34 3.02 -2.73
C THR A 52 5.32 1.93 -3.20
N GLY A 53 6.59 1.93 -2.78
CA GLY A 53 7.59 1.01 -3.32
C GLY A 53 7.79 1.10 -4.85
N SER A 54 7.25 2.14 -5.51
CA SER A 54 7.28 2.29 -6.98
C SER A 54 8.69 2.38 -7.55
N GLU A 55 9.66 2.75 -6.74
CA GLU A 55 11.08 2.76 -7.08
C GLU A 55 11.67 1.36 -7.28
N MET A 56 10.97 0.30 -6.86
CA MET A 56 11.48 -1.08 -6.95
C MET A 56 10.42 -2.09 -7.42
N ASN A 57 9.37 -1.61 -8.09
CA ASN A 57 8.35 -2.48 -8.68
C ASN A 57 8.04 -2.09 -10.13
N ASN A 58 7.18 -2.87 -10.78
CA ASN A 58 6.77 -2.73 -12.16
C ASN A 58 5.38 -2.11 -12.35
N GLY A 59 4.75 -1.66 -11.26
CA GLY A 59 3.41 -1.09 -11.26
C GLY A 59 3.42 0.44 -11.29
N ALA A 60 2.37 1.01 -11.84
CA ALA A 60 2.05 2.43 -11.78
C ALA A 60 0.54 2.60 -11.64
N VAL A 61 0.09 3.55 -10.82
CA VAL A 61 -1.33 3.89 -10.69
C VAL A 61 -1.54 5.31 -11.17
N ILE A 62 -2.28 5.45 -12.28
CA ILE A 62 -2.48 6.71 -12.96
C ILE A 62 -3.91 7.21 -12.76
N THR A 63 -4.06 8.43 -12.28
CA THR A 63 -5.37 9.09 -12.24
C THR A 63 -5.65 9.75 -13.59
N TYR A 64 -6.78 9.39 -14.20
CA TYR A 64 -7.24 10.00 -15.46
C TYR A 64 -8.77 10.16 -15.44
N GLY A 65 -9.25 11.36 -15.62
CA GLY A 65 -10.67 11.67 -15.43
C GLY A 65 -11.10 11.36 -13.99
N ASN A 66 -12.16 10.58 -13.85
CA ASN A 66 -12.72 10.18 -12.56
C ASN A 66 -12.27 8.77 -12.10
N GLY A 67 -11.24 8.19 -12.74
CA GLY A 67 -10.79 6.83 -12.44
C GLY A 67 -9.31 6.76 -12.11
N LYS A 68 -8.94 5.66 -11.44
CA LYS A 68 -7.55 5.27 -11.21
C LYS A 68 -7.25 3.99 -11.99
N PHE A 69 -6.21 4.03 -12.79
CA PHE A 69 -5.82 2.96 -13.70
C PHE A 69 -4.50 2.36 -13.25
N PRO A 70 -4.52 1.15 -12.67
CA PRO A 70 -3.29 0.40 -12.43
C PRO A 70 -2.74 -0.10 -13.77
N VAL A 71 -1.44 0.11 -13.98
CA VAL A 71 -0.70 -0.32 -15.17
C VAL A 71 0.51 -1.10 -14.71
N PHE A 72 0.70 -2.30 -15.24
CA PHE A 72 1.84 -3.15 -14.90
C PHE A 72 2.58 -3.58 -16.18
N SER A 73 3.91 -3.54 -16.12
CA SER A 73 4.75 -4.11 -17.18
C SER A 73 6.10 -4.52 -16.63
N SER A 74 6.52 -5.75 -16.85
CA SER A 74 7.83 -6.26 -16.44
C SER A 74 9.01 -5.47 -17.01
N LEU A 75 8.77 -4.61 -18.02
CA LEU A 75 9.80 -3.82 -18.67
C LEU A 75 10.03 -2.45 -18.02
N VAL A 76 9.17 -2.00 -17.10
CA VAL A 76 9.25 -0.68 -16.46
C VAL A 76 9.74 -0.70 -15.03
N PHE A 77 10.49 -1.72 -14.62
CA PHE A 77 11.31 -1.61 -13.43
C PHE A 77 12.35 -0.51 -13.62
N PRO A 78 12.55 0.39 -12.64
CA PRO A 78 13.69 1.31 -12.67
C PRO A 78 15.01 0.56 -12.81
N LYS A 79 15.93 1.08 -13.60
CA LYS A 79 17.25 0.44 -13.79
C LYS A 79 18.17 0.58 -12.56
N PHE A 80 17.92 1.62 -11.78
CA PHE A 80 18.49 1.82 -10.45
C PHE A 80 17.56 2.70 -9.62
N SER A 81 17.67 2.60 -8.29
CA SER A 81 16.96 3.46 -7.36
C SER A 81 17.89 3.89 -6.23
N MET A 82 17.95 5.18 -5.98
CA MET A 82 18.68 5.75 -4.86
C MET A 82 17.73 5.94 -3.68
N LEU A 83 18.05 5.30 -2.58
CA LEU A 83 17.28 5.30 -1.33
C LEU A 83 18.11 6.02 -0.26
N ASP A 84 18.12 7.35 -0.29
CA ASP A 84 18.79 8.18 0.69
C ASP A 84 17.75 8.69 1.72
N PRO A 85 17.79 8.21 2.98
CA PRO A 85 16.85 8.62 4.01
C PRO A 85 16.85 10.13 4.28
N THR A 86 17.96 10.83 4.07
CA THR A 86 18.07 12.27 4.32
C THR A 86 17.15 13.10 3.43
N LEU A 87 16.84 12.58 2.23
CA LEU A 87 15.90 13.22 1.30
C LEU A 87 14.44 13.19 1.79
N THR A 88 14.17 12.46 2.86
CA THR A 88 12.83 12.37 3.47
C THR A 88 12.66 13.28 4.70
N PHE A 89 13.73 13.93 5.19
CA PHE A 89 13.70 14.70 6.43
C PHE A 89 12.78 15.92 6.39
N THR A 90 12.60 16.51 5.21
CA THR A 90 11.76 17.69 5.01
C THR A 90 10.31 17.34 4.60
N LEU A 91 9.93 16.07 4.64
CA LEU A 91 8.55 15.69 4.35
C LEU A 91 7.59 16.26 5.38
N PRO A 92 6.45 16.81 4.94
CA PRO A 92 5.38 17.16 5.87
C PRO A 92 4.94 15.95 6.69
N GLU A 93 4.66 16.14 7.97
CA GLU A 93 4.21 15.11 8.92
C GLU A 93 3.07 14.25 8.35
N LYS A 94 2.08 14.89 7.71
CA LYS A 94 0.96 14.22 7.05
C LYS A 94 1.43 13.18 6.02
N GLN A 95 2.46 13.49 5.24
CA GLN A 95 2.99 12.57 4.22
C GLN A 95 3.75 11.40 4.85
N VAL A 96 4.42 11.63 5.96
CA VAL A 96 5.11 10.57 6.72
C VAL A 96 4.09 9.58 7.28
N LYS A 97 3.02 10.08 7.93
CA LYS A 97 1.91 9.27 8.46
C LYS A 97 1.26 8.45 7.36
N ASN A 98 0.95 9.08 6.22
CA ASN A 98 0.40 8.38 5.06
C ASN A 98 1.33 7.26 4.56
N GLY A 99 2.64 7.50 4.53
CA GLY A 99 3.63 6.50 4.13
C GLY A 99 3.73 5.32 5.10
N VAL A 100 3.65 5.58 6.40
CA VAL A 100 3.60 4.52 7.44
C VAL A 100 2.38 3.63 7.24
N ILE A 101 1.20 4.24 7.06
CA ILE A 101 -0.06 3.52 6.85
C ILE A 101 -0.02 2.73 5.55
N ASP A 102 0.42 3.34 4.45
CA ASP A 102 0.51 2.71 3.14
C ASP A 102 1.41 1.47 3.17
N THR A 103 2.61 1.59 3.77
CA THR A 103 3.53 0.47 3.98
C THR A 103 2.90 -0.66 4.78
N PHE A 104 2.18 -0.31 5.86
CA PHE A 104 1.49 -1.26 6.72
C PHE A 104 0.39 -2.00 5.95
N VAL A 105 -0.42 -1.27 5.19
CA VAL A 105 -1.54 -1.84 4.43
C VAL A 105 -1.06 -2.70 3.26
N HIS A 106 -0.07 -2.25 2.49
CA HIS A 106 0.57 -3.08 1.45
C HIS A 106 1.00 -4.44 1.98
N THR A 107 1.64 -4.43 3.15
CA THR A 107 2.09 -5.67 3.78
C THR A 107 0.91 -6.53 4.24
N THR A 108 -0.12 -5.90 4.84
CA THR A 108 -1.29 -6.59 5.38
C THR A 108 -2.10 -7.28 4.29
N GLU A 109 -2.30 -6.66 3.13
CA GLU A 109 -3.09 -7.22 2.02
C GLU A 109 -2.41 -8.42 1.34
N GLN A 110 -1.09 -8.52 1.44
CA GLN A 110 -0.34 -9.69 0.97
C GLN A 110 -0.23 -10.78 2.05
N TYR A 111 -0.43 -10.43 3.32
CA TYR A 111 -0.30 -11.35 4.45
C TYR A 111 -1.63 -11.92 4.94
N LEU A 112 -2.70 -11.10 5.06
CA LEU A 112 -4.00 -11.49 5.61
C LEU A 112 -4.96 -12.00 4.52
N THR A 113 -4.68 -13.17 3.98
CA THR A 113 -5.53 -13.87 3.00
C THR A 113 -6.05 -15.17 3.62
N TYR A 114 -5.69 -16.31 3.06
CA TYR A 114 -5.97 -17.62 3.63
C TYR A 114 -4.66 -18.40 3.83
N PRO A 115 -4.61 -19.39 4.73
CA PRO A 115 -3.38 -20.13 5.03
C PRO A 115 -2.85 -20.88 3.80
N VAL A 116 -1.55 -20.67 3.55
CA VAL A 116 -0.73 -21.47 2.65
C VAL A 116 0.63 -21.73 3.34
N GLU A 117 1.41 -22.69 2.88
CA GLU A 117 2.74 -22.98 3.44
C GLU A 117 3.83 -21.98 2.98
N GLY A 118 3.49 -20.69 2.94
CA GLY A 118 4.38 -19.57 2.60
C GLY A 118 5.12 -19.01 3.82
N ARG A 119 5.85 -19.87 4.57
CA ARG A 119 6.45 -19.51 5.86
C ARG A 119 7.46 -18.37 5.77
N ILE A 120 8.23 -18.28 4.70
CA ILE A 120 9.22 -17.22 4.48
C ILE A 120 8.51 -15.90 4.26
N GLN A 121 7.50 -15.87 3.39
CA GLN A 121 6.71 -14.67 3.10
C GLN A 121 5.98 -14.18 4.36
N ASP A 122 5.42 -15.11 5.16
CA ASP A 122 4.83 -14.78 6.45
C ASP A 122 5.83 -14.08 7.38
N ARG A 123 7.06 -14.61 7.52
CA ARG A 123 8.09 -14.02 8.38
C ARG A 123 8.55 -12.65 7.91
N PHE A 124 8.70 -12.46 6.60
CA PHE A 124 9.03 -11.15 6.04
C PHE A 124 7.91 -10.14 6.31
N SER A 125 6.66 -10.51 6.06
CA SER A 125 5.50 -9.65 6.33
C SER A 125 5.39 -9.32 7.82
N GLU A 126 5.49 -10.31 8.70
CA GLU A 126 5.47 -10.13 10.15
C GLU A 126 6.61 -9.22 10.64
N GLY A 127 7.79 -9.33 10.03
CA GLY A 127 8.94 -8.46 10.29
C GLY A 127 8.66 -7.01 9.91
N ILE A 128 8.16 -6.76 8.71
CA ILE A 128 7.82 -5.42 8.24
C ILE A 128 6.73 -4.80 9.13
N LEU A 129 5.64 -5.53 9.41
CA LEU A 129 4.54 -5.04 10.24
C LEU A 129 5.02 -4.66 11.64
N LYS A 130 5.82 -5.50 12.30
CA LYS A 130 6.39 -5.20 13.62
C LYS A 130 7.31 -3.98 13.58
N THR A 131 8.17 -3.89 12.58
CA THR A 131 9.03 -2.72 12.40
C THR A 131 8.20 -1.45 12.25
N MET A 132 7.14 -1.47 11.43
CA MET A 132 6.27 -0.29 11.27
C MET A 132 5.52 0.10 12.56
N ILE A 133 5.12 -0.87 13.37
CA ILE A 133 4.53 -0.61 14.70
C ILE A 133 5.56 0.04 15.63
N GLU A 134 6.79 -0.45 15.63
CA GLU A 134 7.88 0.05 16.48
C GLU A 134 8.29 1.47 16.10
N ILE A 135 8.49 1.74 14.81
CA ILE A 135 9.06 3.01 14.35
C ILE A 135 8.02 4.05 13.89
N GLY A 136 6.75 3.68 13.73
CA GLY A 136 5.74 4.52 13.10
C GLY A 136 5.57 5.88 13.77
N HIS A 137 5.54 5.92 15.11
CA HIS A 137 5.52 7.17 15.87
C HIS A 137 6.84 7.91 15.78
N ILE A 138 7.94 7.20 15.98
CA ILE A 138 9.28 7.80 16.02
C ILE A 138 9.61 8.48 14.68
N THR A 139 9.27 7.85 13.55
CA THR A 139 9.53 8.44 12.22
C THR A 139 8.73 9.72 11.98
N VAL A 140 7.60 9.91 12.68
CA VAL A 140 6.79 11.14 12.64
C VAL A 140 7.37 12.20 13.56
N GLU A 141 7.70 11.82 14.81
CA GLU A 141 8.13 12.73 15.88
C GLU A 141 9.59 13.17 15.73
N GLU A 142 10.43 12.32 15.14
CA GLU A 142 11.86 12.55 14.93
C GLU A 142 12.21 12.59 13.43
N PRO A 143 11.83 13.64 12.68
CA PRO A 143 11.94 13.67 11.22
C PRO A 143 13.36 13.55 10.68
N GLU A 144 14.37 13.91 11.46
CA GLU A 144 15.80 13.87 11.07
C GLU A 144 16.54 12.66 11.66
N ASN A 145 15.84 11.73 12.32
CA ASN A 145 16.45 10.49 12.81
C ASN A 145 16.76 9.56 11.64
N TYR A 146 18.03 9.53 11.26
CA TYR A 146 18.50 8.79 10.09
C TYR A 146 18.16 7.31 10.14
N ASP A 147 18.45 6.65 11.26
CA ASP A 147 18.25 5.20 11.40
C ASP A 147 16.76 4.82 11.31
N ILE A 148 15.90 5.59 11.93
CA ILE A 148 14.45 5.40 11.87
C ILE A 148 13.94 5.64 10.45
N ARG A 149 14.36 6.73 9.80
CA ARG A 149 14.01 7.02 8.40
C ARG A 149 14.53 5.96 7.44
N ALA A 150 15.72 5.44 7.64
CA ALA A 150 16.30 4.38 6.82
C ALA A 150 15.46 3.08 6.93
N ASN A 151 15.04 2.72 8.13
CA ASN A 151 14.14 1.58 8.34
C ASN A 151 12.77 1.79 7.68
N HIS A 152 12.17 2.98 7.80
CA HIS A 152 10.91 3.28 7.12
C HIS A 152 11.05 3.21 5.60
N VAL A 153 12.09 3.82 5.03
CA VAL A 153 12.40 3.79 3.59
C VAL A 153 12.51 2.34 3.11
N TRP A 154 13.30 1.53 3.81
CA TRP A 154 13.52 0.15 3.40
C TRP A 154 12.26 -0.72 3.57
N ALA A 155 11.52 -0.56 4.67
CA ALA A 155 10.27 -1.26 4.89
C ALA A 155 9.23 -0.97 3.80
N SER A 156 9.08 0.31 3.39
CA SER A 156 8.14 0.69 2.33
C SER A 156 8.50 0.09 0.97
N THR A 157 9.79 0.04 0.64
CA THR A 157 10.28 -0.62 -0.57
C THR A 157 9.98 -2.12 -0.56
N LEU A 158 10.31 -2.81 0.55
CA LEU A 158 10.09 -4.25 0.69
C LEU A 158 8.61 -4.63 0.74
N ALA A 159 7.75 -3.74 1.22
CA ALA A 159 6.31 -3.98 1.30
C ALA A 159 5.66 -4.16 -0.08
N LEU A 160 6.23 -3.60 -1.17
CA LEU A 160 5.62 -3.70 -2.50
C LEU A 160 6.63 -3.95 -3.65
N ASN A 161 7.80 -4.50 -3.36
CA ASN A 161 8.74 -4.91 -4.42
C ASN A 161 8.49 -6.32 -4.99
N GLY A 162 7.42 -6.99 -4.55
CA GLY A 162 7.04 -8.33 -4.97
C GLY A 162 7.61 -9.46 -4.13
N LEU A 163 8.55 -9.19 -3.20
CA LEU A 163 9.19 -10.24 -2.41
C LEU A 163 8.21 -10.96 -1.48
N ILE A 164 7.44 -10.21 -0.69
CA ILE A 164 6.53 -10.78 0.32
C ILE A 164 5.28 -11.42 -0.29
N GLY A 165 4.91 -11.03 -1.51
CA GLY A 165 3.79 -11.60 -2.26
C GLY A 165 4.16 -12.77 -3.18
N ALA A 166 5.45 -13.11 -3.28
CA ALA A 166 5.92 -14.13 -4.21
C ALA A 166 5.38 -15.52 -3.85
N GLY A 167 4.53 -16.08 -4.73
CA GLY A 167 3.99 -17.43 -4.59
C GLY A 167 2.93 -17.61 -3.50
N VAL A 168 2.40 -16.52 -2.93
CA VAL A 168 1.30 -16.54 -1.96
C VAL A 168 0.10 -15.74 -2.48
N PRO A 169 -1.13 -16.05 -2.02
CA PRO A 169 -2.32 -15.28 -2.40
C PRO A 169 -2.27 -13.87 -1.84
N GLN A 170 -2.81 -12.92 -2.59
CA GLN A 170 -2.91 -11.50 -2.22
C GLN A 170 -4.36 -11.06 -2.33
N ASP A 171 -4.75 -10.06 -1.54
CA ASP A 171 -6.10 -9.48 -1.54
C ASP A 171 -5.99 -7.96 -1.48
N TRP A 172 -6.23 -7.30 -2.60
CA TRP A 172 -6.07 -5.86 -2.78
C TRP A 172 -7.38 -5.07 -2.60
N ALA A 173 -8.38 -5.65 -1.94
CA ALA A 173 -9.68 -5.02 -1.78
C ALA A 173 -9.63 -3.70 -1.00
N THR A 174 -8.72 -3.56 -0.02
CA THR A 174 -8.53 -2.28 0.70
C THR A 174 -8.08 -1.17 -0.25
N HIS A 175 -7.08 -1.45 -1.09
CA HIS A 175 -6.59 -0.48 -2.07
C HIS A 175 -7.63 -0.14 -3.12
N LEU A 176 -8.35 -1.13 -3.67
CA LEU A 176 -9.38 -0.88 -4.68
C LEU A 176 -10.49 0.01 -4.15
N ILE A 177 -11.05 -0.30 -2.98
CA ILE A 177 -12.07 0.56 -2.32
C ILE A 177 -11.48 1.93 -1.97
N GLY A 178 -10.25 1.98 -1.45
CA GLY A 178 -9.55 3.22 -1.11
C GLY A 178 -9.32 4.13 -2.33
N HIS A 179 -9.06 3.56 -3.50
CA HIS A 179 -8.90 4.31 -4.75
C HIS A 179 -10.19 5.03 -5.13
N GLU A 180 -11.33 4.36 -5.01
CA GLU A 180 -12.64 4.96 -5.31
C GLU A 180 -12.99 6.09 -4.33
N LEU A 181 -12.69 5.90 -3.03
CA LEU A 181 -12.83 6.96 -2.03
C LEU A 181 -11.93 8.17 -2.33
N THR A 182 -10.69 7.91 -2.76
CA THR A 182 -9.77 9.00 -3.18
C THR A 182 -10.32 9.74 -4.39
N ALA A 183 -10.81 9.02 -5.39
CA ALA A 183 -11.35 9.60 -6.62
C ALA A 183 -12.61 10.44 -6.36
N ALA A 184 -13.53 9.94 -5.52
CA ALA A 184 -14.80 10.58 -5.25
C ALA A 184 -14.72 11.74 -4.24
N TYR A 185 -13.87 11.63 -3.21
CA TYR A 185 -13.85 12.55 -2.07
C TYR A 185 -12.53 13.27 -1.87
N HIS A 186 -11.54 13.06 -2.72
CA HIS A 186 -10.21 13.70 -2.67
C HIS A 186 -9.47 13.50 -1.34
N LEU A 187 -9.77 12.42 -0.65
CA LEU A 187 -9.01 12.01 0.54
C LEU A 187 -7.62 11.54 0.12
N ASP A 188 -6.62 11.80 0.95
CA ASP A 188 -5.28 11.24 0.73
C ASP A 188 -5.33 9.72 0.76
N HIS A 189 -4.46 9.09 -0.03
CA HIS A 189 -4.44 7.64 -0.18
C HIS A 189 -4.26 6.90 1.16
N GLY A 190 -3.27 7.28 1.98
CA GLY A 190 -3.08 6.66 3.29
C GLY A 190 -4.29 6.80 4.23
N ILE A 191 -5.04 7.91 4.14
CA ILE A 191 -6.28 8.12 4.90
C ILE A 191 -7.35 7.10 4.48
N THR A 192 -7.57 6.93 3.17
CA THR A 192 -8.58 5.97 2.68
C THR A 192 -8.23 4.54 3.09
N LEU A 193 -6.95 4.19 3.10
CA LEU A 193 -6.50 2.87 3.56
C LEU A 193 -6.73 2.69 5.07
N ALA A 194 -6.47 3.71 5.88
CA ALA A 194 -6.72 3.68 7.33
C ALA A 194 -8.21 3.49 7.67
N ILE A 195 -9.10 4.03 6.86
CA ILE A 195 -10.56 3.88 6.99
C ILE A 195 -10.98 2.47 6.57
N VAL A 196 -10.52 2.01 5.41
CA VAL A 196 -11.05 0.80 4.77
C VAL A 196 -10.52 -0.47 5.42
N LEU A 197 -9.20 -0.56 5.71
CA LEU A 197 -8.61 -1.81 6.17
C LEU A 197 -9.27 -2.39 7.42
N PRO A 198 -9.42 -1.66 8.55
CA PRO A 198 -10.03 -2.23 9.75
C PRO A 198 -11.49 -2.66 9.51
N ALA A 199 -12.26 -1.86 8.76
CA ALA A 199 -13.65 -2.18 8.45
C ALA A 199 -13.76 -3.43 7.54
N LEU A 200 -12.90 -3.55 6.53
CA LEU A 200 -12.84 -4.72 5.66
C LEU A 200 -12.48 -5.99 6.44
N LEU A 201 -11.52 -5.90 7.36
CA LEU A 201 -11.12 -7.03 8.21
C LEU A 201 -12.26 -7.46 9.15
N GLU A 202 -13.06 -6.53 9.67
CA GLU A 202 -14.27 -6.85 10.46
C GLU A 202 -15.29 -7.63 9.61
N VAL A 203 -15.60 -7.14 8.41
CA VAL A 203 -16.56 -7.79 7.49
C VAL A 203 -16.06 -9.16 7.02
N LYS A 204 -14.78 -9.27 6.75
CA LYS A 204 -14.12 -10.51 6.24
C LYS A 204 -13.51 -11.38 7.32
N LYS A 205 -13.82 -11.12 8.60
CA LYS A 205 -13.24 -11.83 9.74
C LYS A 205 -13.38 -13.35 9.63
N ALA A 206 -14.55 -13.84 9.26
CA ALA A 206 -14.79 -15.28 9.14
C ALA A 206 -13.93 -15.93 8.05
N ASP A 207 -13.81 -15.28 6.91
CA ASP A 207 -13.02 -15.77 5.76
C ASP A 207 -11.51 -15.76 6.05
N LYS A 208 -11.04 -14.82 6.88
CA LYS A 208 -9.63 -14.58 7.19
C LYS A 208 -9.22 -15.05 8.60
N LEU A 209 -10.10 -15.78 9.31
CA LEU A 209 -9.95 -16.06 10.74
C LEU A 209 -8.60 -16.68 11.13
N GLU A 210 -8.13 -17.68 10.39
CA GLU A 210 -6.86 -18.35 10.68
C GLU A 210 -5.66 -17.39 10.58
N LYS A 211 -5.65 -16.55 9.53
CA LYS A 211 -4.59 -15.57 9.32
C LYS A 211 -4.69 -14.39 10.31
N LEU A 212 -5.89 -13.98 10.70
CA LEU A 212 -6.10 -12.97 11.73
C LEU A 212 -5.64 -13.46 13.11
N ALA A 213 -5.90 -14.71 13.48
CA ALA A 213 -5.41 -15.31 14.71
C ALA A 213 -3.87 -15.42 14.71
N GLN A 214 -3.26 -15.76 13.56
CA GLN A 214 -1.82 -15.75 13.36
C GLN A 214 -1.24 -14.34 13.53
N TYR A 215 -1.84 -13.35 12.89
CA TYR A 215 -1.50 -11.93 12.97
C TYR A 215 -1.55 -11.40 14.39
N ALA A 216 -2.65 -11.71 15.11
CA ALA A 216 -2.80 -11.38 16.52
C ALA A 216 -1.63 -11.88 17.36
N THR A 217 -1.30 -13.16 17.20
CA THR A 217 -0.26 -13.80 18.02
C THR A 217 1.15 -13.35 17.64
N ARG A 218 1.45 -13.24 16.33
CA ARG A 218 2.82 -13.07 15.87
C ARG A 218 3.23 -11.60 15.68
N VAL A 219 2.27 -10.72 15.41
CA VAL A 219 2.54 -9.29 15.21
C VAL A 219 2.17 -8.48 16.45
N TRP A 220 0.97 -8.72 17.02
CA TRP A 220 0.45 -7.98 18.16
C TRP A 220 0.75 -8.64 19.53
N HIS A 221 1.38 -9.81 19.54
CA HIS A 221 1.68 -10.57 20.75
C HIS A 221 0.45 -10.94 21.62
N ILE A 222 -0.73 -11.07 20.98
CA ILE A 222 -1.98 -11.48 21.62
C ILE A 222 -2.03 -13.00 21.65
N THR A 223 -1.66 -13.61 22.79
CA THR A 223 -1.53 -15.06 22.93
C THR A 223 -2.78 -15.73 23.50
N GLU A 224 -3.57 -14.99 24.29
CA GLU A 224 -4.72 -15.51 25.03
C GLU A 224 -6.04 -15.30 24.28
N GLY A 225 -6.97 -16.24 24.46
CA GLY A 225 -8.32 -16.21 23.89
C GLY A 225 -8.53 -17.15 22.72
N THR A 226 -9.78 -17.27 22.27
CA THR A 226 -10.16 -18.01 21.06
C THR A 226 -9.60 -17.35 19.81
N LYS A 227 -9.71 -17.99 18.65
CA LYS A 227 -9.28 -17.37 17.37
C LYS A 227 -10.09 -16.11 17.05
N GLU A 228 -11.38 -16.15 17.33
CA GLU A 228 -12.31 -15.04 17.15
C GLU A 228 -11.94 -13.84 18.03
N GLU A 229 -11.70 -14.08 19.32
CA GLU A 229 -11.27 -13.04 20.27
C GLU A 229 -9.91 -12.44 19.88
N LYS A 230 -8.99 -13.28 19.43
CA LYS A 230 -7.69 -12.82 18.91
C LYS A 230 -7.85 -11.95 17.68
N ALA A 231 -8.69 -12.40 16.73
CA ALA A 231 -8.97 -11.63 15.51
C ALA A 231 -9.57 -10.27 15.84
N ASP A 232 -10.58 -10.21 16.71
CA ASP A 232 -11.20 -8.96 17.15
C ASP A 232 -10.20 -8.00 17.79
N LYS A 233 -9.36 -8.51 18.68
CA LYS A 233 -8.31 -7.71 19.32
C LYS A 233 -7.27 -7.20 18.32
N ALA A 234 -6.89 -8.01 17.33
CA ALA A 234 -5.91 -7.62 16.33
C ALA A 234 -6.45 -6.53 15.39
N ILE A 235 -7.73 -6.64 14.99
CA ILE A 235 -8.41 -5.61 14.20
C ILE A 235 -8.49 -4.30 14.99
N ALA A 236 -8.89 -4.37 16.26
CA ALA A 236 -8.91 -3.21 17.15
C ALA A 236 -7.52 -2.56 17.29
N LYS A 237 -6.47 -3.37 17.49
CA LYS A 237 -5.08 -2.88 17.57
C LYS A 237 -4.60 -2.23 16.27
N THR A 238 -5.01 -2.72 15.13
CA THR A 238 -4.71 -2.12 13.84
C THR A 238 -5.35 -0.73 13.72
N ARG A 239 -6.62 -0.60 14.12
CA ARG A 239 -7.33 0.68 14.18
C ARG A 239 -6.66 1.64 15.17
N GLU A 240 -6.40 1.18 16.39
CA GLU A 240 -5.71 1.98 17.43
C GLU A 240 -4.35 2.50 16.92
N PHE A 241 -3.59 1.68 16.19
CA PHE A 241 -2.30 2.10 15.64
C PHE A 241 -2.46 3.27 14.66
N PHE A 242 -3.40 3.21 13.73
CA PHE A 242 -3.63 4.31 12.80
C PHE A 242 -4.13 5.58 13.50
N GLU A 243 -5.07 5.43 14.45
CA GLU A 243 -5.60 6.55 15.23
C GLU A 243 -4.53 7.19 16.12
N SER A 244 -3.62 6.38 16.67
CA SER A 244 -2.49 6.87 17.46
C SER A 244 -1.50 7.72 16.66
N LEU A 245 -1.39 7.49 15.34
CA LEU A 245 -0.66 8.36 14.41
C LEU A 245 -1.42 9.67 14.11
N GLY A 246 -2.62 9.85 14.67
CA GLY A 246 -3.48 11.01 14.44
C GLY A 246 -4.25 10.96 13.11
N VAL A 247 -4.50 9.77 12.59
CA VAL A 247 -5.31 9.55 11.39
C VAL A 247 -6.62 8.90 11.79
N ALA A 248 -7.74 9.61 11.63
CA ALA A 248 -9.07 9.08 11.94
C ALA A 248 -9.46 7.95 10.97
N THR A 249 -10.18 6.96 11.47
CA THR A 249 -10.45 5.70 10.75
C THR A 249 -11.90 5.50 10.36
N HIS A 250 -12.70 6.57 10.35
CA HIS A 250 -14.11 6.52 9.95
C HIS A 250 -14.44 7.63 8.95
N LEU A 251 -15.25 7.34 7.94
CA LEU A 251 -15.68 8.33 6.93
C LEU A 251 -16.35 9.55 7.54
N LYS A 252 -17.15 9.35 8.60
CA LYS A 252 -17.83 10.44 9.32
C LYS A 252 -16.88 11.51 9.87
N ASP A 253 -15.66 11.14 10.22
CA ASP A 253 -14.65 12.06 10.77
C ASP A 253 -14.12 13.02 9.69
N TYR A 254 -14.38 12.70 8.43
CA TYR A 254 -14.09 13.52 7.25
C TYR A 254 -15.35 14.17 6.64
N GLY A 255 -16.47 14.14 7.37
CA GLY A 255 -17.74 14.72 6.91
C GLY A 255 -18.42 13.93 5.78
N ILE A 256 -18.06 12.65 5.61
CA ILE A 256 -18.60 11.77 4.57
C ILE A 256 -19.61 10.82 5.22
N GLY A 257 -20.83 10.83 4.71
CA GLY A 257 -21.94 10.02 5.22
C GLY A 257 -22.13 8.71 4.46
N VAL A 258 -23.27 8.08 4.74
CA VAL A 258 -23.62 6.75 4.18
C VAL A 258 -23.82 6.77 2.65
N GLU A 259 -24.05 7.92 2.06
CA GLU A 259 -24.17 8.13 0.60
C GLU A 259 -22.89 7.74 -0.16
N ALA A 260 -21.76 7.69 0.52
CA ALA A 260 -20.51 7.21 -0.04
C ALA A 260 -20.58 5.75 -0.51
N VAL A 261 -21.40 4.92 0.13
CA VAL A 261 -21.56 3.50 -0.22
C VAL A 261 -22.05 3.37 -1.66
N ASP A 262 -23.13 4.08 -2.02
CA ASP A 262 -23.70 4.02 -3.37
C ASP A 262 -22.72 4.57 -4.42
N THR A 263 -21.94 5.57 -4.05
CA THR A 263 -20.93 6.18 -4.95
C THR A 263 -19.81 5.19 -5.24
N VAL A 264 -19.24 4.57 -4.21
CA VAL A 264 -18.10 3.64 -4.34
C VAL A 264 -18.54 2.35 -5.03
N VAL A 265 -19.70 1.76 -4.64
CA VAL A 265 -20.21 0.50 -5.24
C VAL A 265 -20.47 0.62 -6.74
N LYS A 266 -20.85 1.80 -7.22
CA LYS A 266 -21.05 2.03 -8.68
C LYS A 266 -19.75 2.07 -9.48
N GLN A 267 -18.63 2.30 -8.83
CA GLN A 267 -17.32 2.45 -9.46
C GLN A 267 -16.50 1.16 -9.41
N LEU A 268 -16.74 0.29 -8.40
CA LEU A 268 -16.19 -1.06 -8.28
C LEU A 268 -16.88 -2.05 -9.25
#